data_d067560b5fe258397f01990ff0535a98
#
_entry.id   d067560b5fe258397f01990ff0535a98
#
_cell.length_a   1.000
_cell.length_b   1.000
_cell.length_c   1.000
_cell.angle_alpha   90.00
_cell.angle_beta   90.00
_cell.angle_gamma   90.00
#
_symmetry.space_group_name_H-M   'P 1'
#
loop_
_entity.id
_entity.type
_entity.pdbx_description
1 polymer ?
#
loop_
_entity_poly.entity_id
_entity_poly.type
_entity_poly.pdbx_seq_one_letter_code
_entity_poly.pdbx_strand_id
1 'polypeptide(L)'
;MRTLVLFAHPDPQSYGAALAEAVMRGLDAGGHEARLVDLYAEGFDPVMSRADRVAYESEQAVVDAAVAAQAEHVRWAEAIVFVYPTWWAGLPAMVKGWLDRVLVPGVAFVLDERTRKVRPTLQHVRVVAGVSTYGSPRVYVGVLGDGGRRTINRALRLVCGRRTRTVWLGLYAMDRRTDAERRTFVAAVEHRMSRL
;
A
#
# COMPACT_ATOMS: atom_id res chain seq x y z
N MET A 1 -17.27 1.26 -1.22
CA MET A 1 -16.14 2.07 -1.73
C MET A 1 -15.35 1.25 -2.73
N ARG A 2 -14.76 1.92 -3.71
CA ARG A 2 -13.80 1.30 -4.64
C ARG A 2 -12.45 1.19 -3.95
N THR A 3 -11.97 -0.03 -3.77
CA THR A 3 -10.79 -0.31 -2.95
C THR A 3 -9.71 -1.00 -3.78
N LEU A 4 -8.54 -0.38 -3.86
CA LEU A 4 -7.33 -0.99 -4.41
C LEU A 4 -6.62 -1.75 -3.28
N VAL A 5 -6.35 -3.03 -3.49
CA VAL A 5 -5.55 -3.87 -2.59
C VAL A 5 -4.24 -4.20 -3.28
N LEU A 6 -3.13 -3.72 -2.71
CA LEU A 6 -1.78 -3.99 -3.18
C LEU A 6 -1.16 -5.09 -2.32
N PHE A 7 -0.88 -6.23 -2.93
CA PHE A 7 -0.23 -7.34 -2.28
C PHE A 7 1.19 -7.50 -2.80
N ALA A 8 2.13 -7.74 -1.88
CA ALA A 8 3.54 -7.93 -2.22
C ALA A 8 4.17 -9.02 -1.36
N HIS A 9 4.22 -10.23 -1.89
CA HIS A 9 4.99 -11.35 -1.33
C HIS A 9 5.45 -12.29 -2.44
N PRO A 10 6.73 -12.73 -2.46
CA PRO A 10 7.22 -13.60 -3.53
C PRO A 10 6.66 -15.03 -3.48
N ASP A 11 6.17 -15.49 -2.31
CA ASP A 11 5.56 -16.79 -2.13
C ASP A 11 4.03 -16.66 -2.08
N PRO A 12 3.30 -17.23 -3.09
CA PRO A 12 1.85 -17.19 -3.14
C PRO A 12 1.15 -18.05 -2.06
N GLN A 13 1.91 -18.92 -1.36
CA GLN A 13 1.40 -19.73 -0.26
C GLN A 13 1.77 -19.15 1.12
N SER A 14 2.28 -17.93 1.15
CA SER A 14 2.68 -17.25 2.37
C SER A 14 1.50 -16.91 3.28
N TYR A 15 1.79 -16.70 4.55
CA TYR A 15 0.81 -16.13 5.47
C TYR A 15 0.33 -14.73 5.01
N GLY A 16 1.18 -13.98 4.29
CA GLY A 16 0.81 -12.72 3.65
C GLY A 16 -0.30 -12.90 2.60
N ALA A 17 -0.27 -13.99 1.83
CA ALA A 17 -1.33 -14.31 0.87
C ALA A 17 -2.66 -14.61 1.59
N ALA A 18 -2.64 -15.37 2.68
CA ALA A 18 -3.84 -15.60 3.50
C ALA A 18 -4.43 -14.28 4.08
N LEU A 19 -3.57 -13.31 4.41
CA LEU A 19 -4.01 -11.97 4.82
C LEU A 19 -4.61 -11.17 3.66
N ALA A 20 -4.06 -11.27 2.46
CA ALA A 20 -4.61 -10.61 1.27
C ALA A 20 -6.00 -11.18 0.92
N GLU A 21 -6.16 -12.50 0.99
CA GLU A 21 -7.47 -13.15 0.84
C GLU A 21 -8.48 -12.70 1.91
N ALA A 22 -8.06 -12.59 3.18
CA ALA A 22 -8.91 -12.10 4.25
C ALA A 22 -9.35 -10.65 4.03
N VAL A 23 -8.43 -9.81 3.51
CA VAL A 23 -8.77 -8.43 3.10
C VAL A 23 -9.85 -8.47 2.02
N MET A 24 -9.70 -9.27 0.98
CA MET A 24 -10.67 -9.37 -0.12
C MET A 24 -12.03 -9.88 0.38
N ARG A 25 -12.06 -10.95 1.19
CA ARG A 25 -13.32 -11.45 1.79
C ARG A 25 -14.00 -10.39 2.67
N GLY A 26 -13.23 -9.68 3.48
CA GLY A 26 -13.77 -8.62 4.33
C GLY A 26 -14.38 -7.47 3.52
N LEU A 27 -13.68 -7.04 2.46
CA LEU A 27 -14.19 -5.99 1.57
C LEU A 27 -15.48 -6.41 0.86
N ASP A 28 -15.53 -7.64 0.35
CA ASP A 28 -16.73 -8.20 -0.28
C ASP A 28 -17.91 -8.25 0.70
N ALA A 29 -17.70 -8.79 1.91
CA ALA A 29 -18.71 -8.83 2.97
C ALA A 29 -19.20 -7.43 3.40
N GLY A 30 -18.34 -6.40 3.26
CA GLY A 30 -18.68 -4.99 3.51
C GLY A 30 -19.36 -4.29 2.32
N GLY A 31 -19.60 -4.98 1.21
CA GLY A 31 -20.18 -4.41 0.00
C GLY A 31 -19.25 -3.40 -0.71
N HIS A 32 -17.95 -3.60 -0.62
CA HIS A 32 -16.95 -2.77 -1.32
C HIS A 32 -16.60 -3.40 -2.66
N GLU A 33 -16.41 -2.57 -3.69
CA GLU A 33 -15.82 -3.00 -4.95
C GLU A 33 -14.30 -3.03 -4.79
N ALA A 34 -13.66 -4.20 -4.91
CA ALA A 34 -12.25 -4.36 -4.66
C ALA A 34 -11.49 -4.87 -5.89
N ARG A 35 -10.26 -4.34 -6.09
CA ARG A 35 -9.30 -4.85 -7.08
C ARG A 35 -8.04 -5.27 -6.33
N LEU A 36 -7.66 -6.54 -6.49
CA LEU A 36 -6.41 -7.06 -5.98
C LEU A 36 -5.34 -6.93 -7.07
N VAL A 37 -4.23 -6.31 -6.73
CA VAL A 37 -3.02 -6.23 -7.52
C VAL A 37 -1.93 -6.99 -6.77
N ASP A 38 -1.53 -8.14 -7.29
CA ASP A 38 -0.38 -8.90 -6.81
C ASP A 38 0.86 -8.47 -7.60
N LEU A 39 1.70 -7.66 -6.98
CA LEU A 39 2.86 -7.05 -7.63
C LEU A 39 3.90 -8.09 -8.11
N TYR A 40 3.99 -9.25 -7.44
CA TYR A 40 4.87 -10.33 -7.87
C TYR A 40 4.27 -11.14 -9.01
N ALA A 41 2.98 -11.48 -8.93
CA ALA A 41 2.30 -12.23 -9.99
C ALA A 41 2.19 -11.42 -11.29
N GLU A 42 2.03 -10.10 -11.20
CA GLU A 42 2.03 -9.20 -12.36
C GLU A 42 3.43 -8.90 -12.90
N GLY A 43 4.49 -9.36 -12.24
CA GLY A 43 5.86 -9.09 -12.67
C GLY A 43 6.24 -7.61 -12.62
N PHE A 44 5.66 -6.85 -11.68
CA PHE A 44 5.97 -5.43 -11.55
C PHE A 44 7.45 -5.20 -11.28
N ASP A 45 8.13 -4.40 -12.10
CA ASP A 45 9.50 -3.99 -11.85
C ASP A 45 9.55 -2.81 -10.87
N PRO A 46 10.10 -2.98 -9.65
CA PRO A 46 10.18 -1.92 -8.66
C PRO A 46 11.32 -0.92 -8.92
N VAL A 47 12.19 -1.19 -9.89
CA VAL A 47 13.38 -0.36 -10.14
C VAL A 47 13.03 0.80 -11.06
N MET A 48 13.17 2.03 -10.57
CA MET A 48 13.00 3.23 -11.39
C MET A 48 14.05 3.27 -12.50
N SER A 49 13.60 3.27 -13.75
CA SER A 49 14.47 3.36 -14.90
C SER A 49 15.02 4.78 -15.10
N ARG A 50 16.05 4.93 -15.95
CA ARG A 50 16.52 6.25 -16.37
C ARG A 50 15.43 7.04 -17.11
N ALA A 51 14.60 6.35 -17.88
CA ALA A 51 13.48 6.98 -18.60
C ALA A 51 12.44 7.54 -17.63
N ASP A 52 12.03 6.73 -16.61
CA ASP A 52 11.12 7.18 -15.53
C ASP A 52 11.70 8.43 -14.83
N ARG A 53 13.01 8.39 -14.47
CA ARG A 53 13.65 9.54 -13.78
C ARG A 53 13.69 10.81 -14.63
N VAL A 54 13.94 10.69 -15.91
CA VAL A 54 13.93 11.84 -16.83
C VAL A 54 12.52 12.40 -16.99
N ALA A 55 11.53 11.52 -17.15
CA ALA A 55 10.13 11.91 -17.30
C ALA A 55 9.53 12.50 -16.02
N TYR A 56 10.08 12.17 -14.85
CA TYR A 56 9.54 12.58 -13.54
C TYR A 56 9.32 14.10 -13.40
N GLU A 57 10.11 14.91 -14.09
CA GLU A 57 10.01 16.38 -14.07
C GLU A 57 9.09 16.94 -15.16
N SER A 58 8.51 16.06 -15.99
CA SER A 58 7.60 16.45 -17.09
C SER A 58 6.13 16.28 -16.69
N GLU A 59 5.23 16.82 -17.49
CA GLU A 59 3.78 16.59 -17.34
C GLU A 59 3.38 15.14 -17.63
N GLN A 60 4.24 14.38 -18.32
CA GLN A 60 4.06 12.97 -18.67
C GLN A 60 5.03 12.09 -17.88
N ALA A 61 4.96 12.15 -16.56
CA ALA A 61 5.86 11.41 -15.67
C ALA A 61 5.72 9.88 -15.76
N VAL A 62 4.61 9.37 -16.29
CA VAL A 62 4.37 7.94 -16.49
C VAL A 62 4.69 7.57 -17.94
N VAL A 63 5.79 6.86 -18.16
CA VAL A 63 6.26 6.47 -19.50
C VAL A 63 6.17 4.96 -19.77
N ASP A 64 6.01 4.16 -18.73
CA ASP A 64 5.90 2.71 -18.77
C ASP A 64 4.42 2.29 -18.76
N ALA A 65 4.00 1.42 -19.69
CA ALA A 65 2.62 0.96 -19.79
C ALA A 65 2.15 0.18 -18.55
N ALA A 66 3.03 -0.62 -17.93
CA ALA A 66 2.69 -1.33 -16.70
C ALA A 66 2.48 -0.35 -15.54
N VAL A 67 3.31 0.70 -15.44
CA VAL A 67 3.12 1.79 -14.46
C VAL A 67 1.85 2.58 -14.75
N ALA A 68 1.51 2.81 -16.01
CA ALA A 68 0.26 3.49 -16.40
C ALA A 68 -0.97 2.72 -15.94
N ALA A 69 -0.98 1.40 -16.09
CA ALA A 69 -2.08 0.55 -15.59
C ALA A 69 -2.22 0.66 -14.08
N GLN A 70 -1.10 0.68 -13.33
CA GLN A 70 -1.11 0.86 -11.88
C GLN A 70 -1.63 2.25 -11.48
N ALA A 71 -1.27 3.29 -12.22
CA ALA A 71 -1.74 4.66 -11.99
C ALA A 71 -3.27 4.77 -12.18
N GLU A 72 -3.86 4.06 -13.15
CA GLU A 72 -5.32 3.98 -13.33
C GLU A 72 -6.01 3.33 -12.12
N HIS A 73 -5.43 2.29 -11.53
CA HIS A 73 -5.96 1.71 -10.29
C HIS A 73 -5.96 2.73 -9.13
N VAL A 74 -4.92 3.54 -9.02
CA VAL A 74 -4.84 4.61 -8.01
C VAL A 74 -5.91 5.69 -8.25
N ARG A 75 -6.09 6.13 -9.48
CA ARG A 75 -7.12 7.12 -9.84
C ARG A 75 -8.53 6.63 -9.59
N TRP A 76 -8.77 5.34 -9.80
CA TRP A 76 -10.05 4.70 -9.56
C TRP A 76 -10.40 4.54 -8.07
N ALA A 77 -9.39 4.36 -7.20
CA ALA A 77 -9.57 3.93 -5.82
C ALA A 77 -10.05 5.06 -4.89
N GLU A 78 -11.03 4.79 -4.05
CA GLU A 78 -11.43 5.61 -2.90
C GLU A 78 -10.77 5.15 -1.60
N ALA A 79 -10.22 3.91 -1.60
CA ALA A 79 -9.41 3.36 -0.53
C ALA A 79 -8.24 2.57 -1.11
N ILE A 80 -7.09 2.60 -0.41
CA ILE A 80 -5.90 1.83 -0.78
C ILE A 80 -5.46 1.00 0.43
N VAL A 81 -5.35 -0.30 0.24
CA VAL A 81 -4.91 -1.26 1.26
C VAL A 81 -3.61 -1.89 0.81
N PHE A 82 -2.58 -1.80 1.64
CA PHE A 82 -1.28 -2.43 1.41
C PHE A 82 -1.16 -3.68 2.27
N VAL A 83 -0.83 -4.83 1.66
CA VAL A 83 -0.61 -6.11 2.34
C VAL A 83 0.81 -6.59 2.03
N TYR A 84 1.68 -6.59 3.04
CA TYR A 84 3.09 -6.90 2.84
C TYR A 84 3.82 -7.32 4.13
N PRO A 85 4.91 -8.09 4.06
CA PRO A 85 5.78 -8.33 5.21
C PRO A 85 6.71 -7.13 5.46
N THR A 86 6.91 -6.77 6.73
CA THR A 86 7.93 -5.77 7.08
C THR A 86 9.31 -6.39 7.01
N TRP A 87 10.17 -5.89 6.12
CA TRP A 87 11.56 -6.28 5.98
C TRP A 87 12.48 -5.10 6.32
N TRP A 88 13.54 -5.37 7.08
CA TRP A 88 14.48 -4.31 7.53
C TRP A 88 13.77 -3.08 8.12
N ALA A 89 12.80 -3.33 9.01
CA ALA A 89 11.97 -2.30 9.67
C ALA A 89 11.24 -1.33 8.71
N GLY A 90 11.07 -1.70 7.45
CA GLY A 90 10.50 -0.85 6.41
C GLY A 90 9.61 -1.59 5.42
N LEU A 91 9.34 -0.90 4.31
CA LEU A 91 8.63 -1.46 3.17
C LEU A 91 9.55 -2.44 2.42
N PRO A 92 9.02 -3.56 1.90
CA PRO A 92 9.74 -4.36 0.92
C PRO A 92 10.07 -3.52 -0.32
N ALA A 93 11.16 -3.86 -1.01
CA ALA A 93 11.60 -3.18 -2.24
C ALA A 93 10.46 -3.06 -3.27
N MET A 94 9.67 -4.11 -3.43
CA MET A 94 8.52 -4.15 -4.33
C MET A 94 7.51 -3.03 -4.02
N VAL A 95 7.09 -2.89 -2.77
CA VAL A 95 6.14 -1.84 -2.36
C VAL A 95 6.78 -0.45 -2.45
N LYS A 96 8.06 -0.32 -2.04
CA LYS A 96 8.77 0.96 -2.12
C LYS A 96 8.91 1.40 -3.58
N GLY A 97 9.32 0.51 -4.48
CA GLY A 97 9.44 0.81 -5.90
C GLY A 97 8.10 1.12 -6.56
N TRP A 98 7.02 0.45 -6.15
CA TRP A 98 5.68 0.80 -6.60
C TRP A 98 5.32 2.24 -6.20
N LEU A 99 5.58 2.65 -4.95
CA LEU A 99 5.36 4.04 -4.53
C LEU A 99 6.19 5.03 -5.35
N ASP A 100 7.46 4.70 -5.63
CA ASP A 100 8.38 5.58 -6.34
C ASP A 100 8.02 5.76 -7.82
N ARG A 101 7.54 4.69 -8.48
CA ARG A 101 7.24 4.71 -9.91
C ARG A 101 5.80 5.11 -10.24
N VAL A 102 4.84 4.81 -9.34
CA VAL A 102 3.41 5.05 -9.59
C VAL A 102 2.93 6.38 -9.00
N LEU A 103 3.41 6.76 -7.81
CA LEU A 103 2.95 7.99 -7.15
C LEU A 103 3.78 9.22 -7.57
N VAL A 104 3.86 9.42 -8.85
CA VAL A 104 4.64 10.48 -9.52
C VAL A 104 3.80 11.74 -9.80
N PRO A 105 4.39 12.85 -10.26
CA PRO A 105 3.66 14.01 -10.75
C PRO A 105 2.58 13.63 -11.79
N GLY A 106 1.40 14.25 -11.72
CA GLY A 106 0.25 13.91 -12.57
C GLY A 106 -0.57 12.71 -12.09
N VAL A 107 -0.06 11.92 -11.13
CA VAL A 107 -0.82 10.83 -10.48
C VAL A 107 -1.14 11.18 -9.04
N ALA A 108 -0.13 11.34 -8.18
CA ALA A 108 -0.33 11.58 -6.76
C ALA A 108 -0.33 13.06 -6.37
N PHE A 109 0.33 13.88 -7.16
CA PHE A 109 0.43 15.32 -6.94
C PHE A 109 0.75 16.05 -8.25
N VAL A 110 0.57 17.37 -8.22
CA VAL A 110 1.08 18.28 -9.27
C VAL A 110 1.94 19.35 -8.61
N LEU A 111 2.89 19.86 -9.36
CA LEU A 111 3.71 21.01 -8.95
C LEU A 111 3.08 22.28 -9.50
N ASP A 112 2.73 23.21 -8.62
CA ASP A 112 2.27 24.53 -9.03
C ASP A 112 3.40 25.25 -9.80
N GLU A 113 3.15 25.64 -11.02
CA GLU A 113 4.17 26.21 -11.94
C GLU A 113 4.84 27.45 -11.37
N ARG A 114 4.08 28.32 -10.71
CA ARG A 114 4.56 29.59 -10.17
C ARG A 114 5.26 29.46 -8.83
N THR A 115 4.67 28.69 -7.91
CA THR A 115 5.13 28.60 -6.52
C THR A 115 5.98 27.38 -6.24
N ARG A 116 6.03 26.42 -7.15
CA ARG A 116 6.65 25.10 -7.03
C ARG A 116 6.12 24.31 -5.82
N LYS A 117 4.99 24.70 -5.28
CA LYS A 117 4.34 23.98 -4.18
C LYS A 117 3.66 22.71 -4.69
N VAL A 118 3.80 21.66 -3.92
CA VAL A 118 3.11 20.39 -4.17
C VAL A 118 1.62 20.54 -3.86
N ARG A 119 0.77 20.20 -4.83
CA ARG A 119 -0.68 20.11 -4.68
C ARG A 119 -1.09 18.64 -4.78
N PRO A 120 -1.71 18.07 -3.72
CA PRO A 120 -2.21 16.70 -3.72
C PRO A 120 -3.29 16.48 -4.80
N THR A 121 -3.27 15.32 -5.47
CA THR A 121 -4.31 14.94 -6.45
C THR A 121 -5.17 13.75 -5.99
N LEU A 122 -4.75 13.03 -4.94
CA LEU A 122 -5.47 11.88 -4.42
C LEU A 122 -6.47 12.25 -3.31
N GLN A 123 -7.09 13.42 -3.38
CA GLN A 123 -8.06 13.90 -2.36
C GLN A 123 -9.34 13.04 -2.31
N HIS A 124 -9.62 12.28 -3.35
CA HIS A 124 -10.72 11.33 -3.43
C HIS A 124 -10.46 10.05 -2.61
N VAL A 125 -9.19 9.77 -2.26
CA VAL A 125 -8.82 8.63 -1.41
C VAL A 125 -9.19 8.94 0.04
N ARG A 126 -10.19 8.23 0.55
CA ARG A 126 -10.80 8.43 1.87
C ARG A 126 -10.14 7.59 2.97
N VAL A 127 -9.57 6.45 2.58
CA VAL A 127 -8.93 5.51 3.51
C VAL A 127 -7.61 5.01 2.93
N VAL A 128 -6.58 5.00 3.77
CA VAL A 128 -5.32 4.31 3.50
C VAL A 128 -5.11 3.29 4.63
N ALA A 129 -4.96 2.03 4.27
CA ALA A 129 -4.78 0.95 5.23
C ALA A 129 -3.48 0.17 4.97
N GLY A 130 -2.88 -0.35 6.04
CA GLY A 130 -1.79 -1.31 5.96
C GLY A 130 -2.07 -2.55 6.80
N VAL A 131 -1.82 -3.71 6.22
CA VAL A 131 -1.84 -5.02 6.88
C VAL A 131 -0.44 -5.59 6.73
N SER A 132 0.29 -5.73 7.84
CA SER A 132 1.70 -6.11 7.78
C SER A 132 2.08 -7.12 8.86
N THR A 133 3.02 -7.98 8.53
CA THR A 133 3.66 -8.91 9.46
C THR A 133 5.04 -8.44 9.86
N TYR A 134 5.43 -8.72 11.09
CA TYR A 134 6.72 -8.35 11.66
C TYR A 134 7.35 -9.56 12.35
N GLY A 135 8.58 -9.89 12.05
CA GLY A 135 9.36 -10.89 12.80
C GLY A 135 9.69 -10.43 14.22
N SER A 136 9.80 -9.11 14.44
CA SER A 136 10.18 -8.50 15.72
C SER A 136 8.98 -8.16 16.62
N PRO A 137 9.17 -8.11 17.95
CA PRO A 137 8.18 -7.63 18.90
C PRO A 137 7.85 -6.15 18.69
N ARG A 138 6.62 -5.75 19.05
CA ARG A 138 6.10 -4.38 18.84
C ARG A 138 6.97 -3.29 19.48
N VAL A 139 7.52 -3.56 20.65
CA VAL A 139 8.41 -2.59 21.35
C VAL A 139 9.66 -2.31 20.53
N TYR A 140 10.29 -3.38 20.02
CA TYR A 140 11.50 -3.26 19.20
C TYR A 140 11.23 -2.52 17.88
N VAL A 141 10.12 -2.85 17.21
CA VAL A 141 9.67 -2.14 15.99
C VAL A 141 9.44 -0.65 16.29
N GLY A 142 8.88 -0.32 17.46
CA GLY A 142 8.69 1.06 17.92
C GLY A 142 9.99 1.83 18.06
N VAL A 143 11.02 1.20 18.66
CA VAL A 143 12.37 1.78 18.81
C VAL A 143 13.01 2.03 17.45
N LEU A 144 12.86 1.12 16.49
CA LEU A 144 13.35 1.28 15.11
C LEU A 144 12.55 2.30 14.29
N GLY A 145 11.42 2.78 14.81
CA GLY A 145 10.62 3.85 14.21
C GLY A 145 9.57 3.40 13.20
N ASP A 146 9.37 2.09 12.98
CA ASP A 146 8.31 1.52 12.10
C ASP A 146 8.18 2.25 10.76
N GLY A 147 9.25 2.22 9.95
CA GLY A 147 9.40 3.00 8.72
C GLY A 147 8.29 2.73 7.71
N GLY A 148 7.88 1.46 7.53
CA GLY A 148 6.82 1.07 6.62
C GLY A 148 5.48 1.69 7.00
N ARG A 149 5.07 1.54 8.26
CA ARG A 149 3.84 2.14 8.79
C ARG A 149 3.86 3.67 8.68
N ARG A 150 5.00 4.30 8.97
CA ARG A 150 5.12 5.77 8.88
C ARG A 150 4.98 6.26 7.45
N THR A 151 5.55 5.54 6.47
CA THR A 151 5.40 5.87 5.05
C THR A 151 3.94 5.78 4.64
N ILE A 152 3.26 4.67 4.93
CA ILE A 152 1.84 4.48 4.55
C ILE A 152 0.93 5.47 5.30
N ASN A 153 1.06 5.60 6.61
CA ASN A 153 0.11 6.37 7.41
C ASN A 153 0.38 7.89 7.41
N ARG A 154 1.60 8.32 7.11
CA ARG A 154 1.97 9.74 7.17
C ARG A 154 2.36 10.29 5.81
N ALA A 155 3.37 9.72 5.14
CA ALA A 155 3.85 10.28 3.88
C ALA A 155 2.79 10.17 2.77
N LEU A 156 2.20 8.99 2.57
CA LEU A 156 1.15 8.81 1.58
C LEU A 156 -0.08 9.70 1.85
N ARG A 157 -0.42 9.91 3.12
CA ARG A 157 -1.53 10.80 3.50
C ARG A 157 -1.32 12.26 3.07
N LEU A 158 -0.07 12.71 2.87
CA LEU A 158 0.21 14.08 2.40
C LEU A 158 -0.30 14.32 0.97
N VAL A 159 -0.35 13.30 0.14
CA VAL A 159 -0.88 13.37 -1.23
C VAL A 159 -2.37 13.02 -1.34
N CYS A 160 -2.95 12.54 -0.26
CA CYS A 160 -4.39 12.33 -0.09
C CYS A 160 -5.06 13.56 0.54
N GLY A 161 -6.32 13.48 0.91
CA GLY A 161 -7.06 14.55 1.56
C GLY A 161 -6.79 14.66 3.07
N ARG A 162 -7.00 15.84 3.66
CA ARG A 162 -6.89 16.05 5.12
C ARG A 162 -7.85 15.17 5.92
N ARG A 163 -8.96 14.72 5.30
CA ARG A 163 -9.97 13.83 5.89
C ARG A 163 -9.67 12.34 5.69
N THR A 164 -8.59 12.00 4.99
CA THR A 164 -8.20 10.60 4.77
C THR A 164 -7.90 9.93 6.11
N ARG A 165 -8.64 8.86 6.39
CA ARG A 165 -8.42 8.02 7.58
C ARG A 165 -7.30 7.02 7.32
N THR A 166 -6.56 6.69 8.35
CA THR A 166 -5.54 5.62 8.28
C THR A 166 -5.92 4.46 9.18
N VAL A 167 -5.72 3.24 8.68
CA VAL A 167 -5.95 1.99 9.40
C VAL A 167 -4.66 1.18 9.38
N TRP A 168 -4.29 0.61 10.53
CA TRP A 168 -3.11 -0.23 10.61
C TRP A 168 -3.38 -1.51 11.37
N LEU A 169 -3.11 -2.65 10.74
CA LEU A 169 -3.19 -3.98 11.31
C LEU A 169 -1.80 -4.63 11.20
N GLY A 170 -1.15 -4.86 12.33
CA GLY A 170 0.19 -5.43 12.38
C GLY A 170 0.24 -6.66 13.25
N LEU A 171 0.72 -7.79 12.71
CA LEU A 171 1.04 -8.99 13.49
C LEU A 171 2.52 -8.97 13.86
N TYR A 172 2.81 -8.69 15.13
CA TYR A 172 4.17 -8.58 15.64
C TYR A 172 4.66 -9.92 16.21
N ALA A 173 5.98 -10.15 16.13
CA ALA A 173 6.64 -11.40 16.53
C ALA A 173 6.00 -12.64 15.87
N MET A 174 5.73 -12.53 14.55
CA MET A 174 4.96 -13.52 13.80
C MET A 174 5.52 -14.94 13.94
N ASP A 175 6.85 -15.08 13.93
CA ASP A 175 7.52 -16.38 14.00
C ASP A 175 7.32 -17.11 15.35
N ARG A 176 6.88 -16.38 16.38
CA ARG A 176 6.59 -16.89 17.71
C ARG A 176 5.09 -17.11 17.96
N ARG A 177 4.24 -16.77 16.99
CA ARG A 177 2.80 -16.91 17.11
C ARG A 177 2.35 -18.34 16.84
N THR A 178 1.44 -18.81 17.65
CA THR A 178 0.75 -20.08 17.41
C THR A 178 -0.18 -19.97 16.20
N ASP A 179 -0.56 -21.11 15.63
CA ASP A 179 -1.51 -21.14 14.52
C ASP A 179 -2.89 -20.59 14.93
N ALA A 180 -3.28 -20.77 16.18
CA ALA A 180 -4.53 -20.20 16.71
C ALA A 180 -4.48 -18.66 16.72
N GLU A 181 -3.38 -18.05 17.17
CA GLU A 181 -3.18 -16.60 17.15
C GLU A 181 -3.13 -16.06 15.71
N ARG A 182 -2.48 -16.78 14.80
CA ARG A 182 -2.44 -16.41 13.38
C ARG A 182 -3.83 -16.44 12.75
N ARG A 183 -4.63 -17.49 13.00
CA ARG A 183 -6.03 -17.56 12.54
C ARG A 183 -6.89 -16.44 13.13
N THR A 184 -6.71 -16.12 14.41
CA THR A 184 -7.42 -15.01 15.07
C THR A 184 -7.09 -13.68 14.41
N PHE A 185 -5.82 -13.45 14.02
CA PHE A 185 -5.44 -12.22 13.34
C PHE A 185 -6.02 -12.15 11.92
N VAL A 186 -6.08 -13.26 11.17
CA VAL A 186 -6.74 -13.34 9.85
C VAL A 186 -8.21 -12.94 9.98
N ALA A 187 -8.93 -13.50 10.97
CA ALA A 187 -10.34 -13.14 11.22
C ALA A 187 -10.51 -11.67 11.63
N ALA A 188 -9.58 -11.12 12.41
CA ALA A 188 -9.59 -9.71 12.78
C ALA A 188 -9.36 -8.78 11.57
N VAL A 189 -8.50 -9.17 10.63
CA VAL A 189 -8.29 -8.45 9.37
C VAL A 189 -9.58 -8.46 8.54
N GLU A 190 -10.18 -9.62 8.32
CA GLU A 190 -11.43 -9.76 7.58
C GLU A 190 -12.56 -8.91 8.19
N HIS A 191 -12.77 -9.02 9.50
CA HIS A 191 -13.76 -8.22 10.20
C HIS A 191 -13.48 -6.71 10.12
N ARG A 192 -12.20 -6.31 10.19
CA ARG A 192 -11.86 -4.87 10.09
C ARG A 192 -12.08 -4.32 8.69
N MET A 193 -11.83 -5.12 7.65
CA MET A 193 -12.03 -4.71 6.26
C MET A 193 -13.52 -4.64 5.89
N SER A 194 -14.39 -5.45 6.49
CA SER A 194 -15.84 -5.35 6.27
C SER A 194 -16.46 -4.04 6.82
N ARG A 195 -15.71 -3.31 7.62
CA ARG A 195 -16.12 -2.02 8.23
C ARG A 195 -15.24 -0.86 7.80
N LEU A 196 -14.64 -0.94 6.65
CA LEU A 196 -13.71 0.07 6.12
C LEU A 196 -14.39 1.43 5.71
#